data_ad4840fcec037bd185e3104551d5bd17
#
_entry.id   ad4840fcec037bd185e3104551d5bd17
#
_cell.length_a   1.000
_cell.length_b   1.000
_cell.length_c   1.000
_cell.angle_alpha   90.00
_cell.angle_beta   90.00
_cell.angle_gamma   90.00
#
_symmetry.space_group_name_H-M   'P 1'
#
loop_
_entity.id
_entity.type
_entity.pdbx_description
1 polymer ?
#
loop_
_entity_poly.entity_id
_entity_poly.type
_entity_poly.pdbx_seq_one_letter_code
_entity_poly.pdbx_strand_id
1 'polypeptide(L)'
;MHGTYEANLAMQNCDVLIAVGARFDDRVIGNPKDFASIPRKIIHIDIDPSSISKRVKVDVPIVGNIKDVLVDLIQLLEESGKRVDQGKLQGWWEQVEKWRGRKCLDYAKSDELIKPQFVVEKLWEVTNGDAFVTSDVGQHQMWAAQYYRFDKPRRWINSGGLGTMGVGLPYAMGVQMANPDAQVACITGEASIQMNIQELSTCFQYHFTPKIVNLNNRYLGMVRQWQQLDYGSRYSESYM
;
A
#
# COMPACT_ATOMS: atom_id res chain seq x y z
N MET A 1 -6.29 -2.73 -1.33
CA MET A 1 -5.51 -2.62 -2.58
C MET A 1 -4.29 -3.52 -2.55
N HIS A 2 -3.37 -3.36 -1.61
CA HIS A 2 -2.20 -4.21 -1.45
C HIS A 2 -2.23 -5.01 -0.14
N GLY A 3 -3.43 -5.14 0.44
CA GLY A 3 -3.61 -5.83 1.70
C GLY A 3 -3.40 -7.34 1.59
N THR A 4 -2.90 -7.93 2.66
CA THR A 4 -2.80 -9.39 2.80
C THR A 4 -4.17 -10.03 3.00
N TYR A 5 -4.25 -11.33 2.84
CA TYR A 5 -5.50 -12.08 3.02
C TYR A 5 -6.08 -11.88 4.43
N GLU A 6 -5.24 -12.01 5.46
CA GLU A 6 -5.62 -11.81 6.86
C GLU A 6 -6.06 -10.36 7.13
N ALA A 7 -5.41 -9.35 6.55
CA ALA A 7 -5.81 -7.96 6.71
C ALA A 7 -7.19 -7.67 6.10
N ASN A 8 -7.45 -8.21 4.91
CA ASN A 8 -8.75 -8.08 4.26
C ASN A 8 -9.84 -8.76 5.07
N LEU A 9 -9.59 -9.97 5.57
CA LEU A 9 -10.57 -10.69 6.40
C LEU A 9 -10.77 -10.05 7.77
N ALA A 10 -9.71 -9.51 8.38
CA ALA A 10 -9.84 -8.77 9.63
C ALA A 10 -10.73 -7.53 9.45
N MET A 11 -10.53 -6.78 8.38
CA MET A 11 -11.40 -5.65 8.04
C MET A 11 -12.84 -6.07 7.79
N GLN A 12 -13.06 -7.23 7.16
CA GLN A 12 -14.42 -7.71 6.85
C GLN A 12 -15.14 -8.31 8.05
N ASN A 13 -14.44 -8.83 9.05
CA ASN A 13 -15.05 -9.57 10.15
C ASN A 13 -14.97 -8.86 11.51
N CYS A 14 -14.40 -7.65 11.58
CA CYS A 14 -14.34 -6.90 12.83
C CYS A 14 -15.73 -6.38 13.24
N ASP A 15 -15.97 -6.31 14.53
CA ASP A 15 -17.16 -5.71 15.16
C ASP A 15 -17.00 -4.18 15.34
N VAL A 16 -15.76 -3.70 15.42
CA VAL A 16 -15.41 -2.27 15.44
C VAL A 16 -14.34 -1.99 14.40
N LEU A 17 -14.59 -1.01 13.54
CA LEU A 17 -13.64 -0.52 12.54
C LEU A 17 -13.29 0.94 12.84
N ILE A 18 -12.03 1.21 13.11
CA ILE A 18 -11.53 2.57 13.28
C ILE A 18 -10.80 2.97 11.99
N ALA A 19 -11.38 3.92 11.27
CA ALA A 19 -10.80 4.47 10.05
C ALA A 19 -10.10 5.80 10.38
N VAL A 20 -8.80 5.85 10.17
CA VAL A 20 -7.94 6.99 10.46
C VAL A 20 -7.42 7.58 9.16
N GLY A 21 -7.98 8.70 8.71
CA GLY A 21 -7.64 9.35 7.45
C GLY A 21 -7.92 8.48 6.21
N ALA A 22 -8.93 7.60 6.28
CA ALA A 22 -9.26 6.67 5.21
C ALA A 22 -10.51 7.13 4.45
N ARG A 23 -10.42 7.18 3.13
CA ARG A 23 -11.52 7.68 2.28
C ARG A 23 -12.53 6.62 1.84
N PHE A 24 -12.38 5.38 2.22
CA PHE A 24 -13.25 4.25 1.82
C PHE A 24 -13.46 4.18 0.30
N ASP A 25 -12.38 4.15 -0.46
CA ASP A 25 -12.48 4.02 -1.91
C ASP A 25 -12.91 2.62 -2.34
N ASP A 26 -13.26 2.48 -3.62
CA ASP A 26 -13.75 1.24 -4.22
C ASP A 26 -12.74 0.08 -4.12
N ARG A 27 -11.45 0.38 -4.06
CA ARG A 27 -10.39 -0.64 -3.92
C ARG A 27 -10.34 -1.21 -2.50
N VAL A 28 -10.83 -0.48 -1.51
CA VAL A 28 -10.90 -0.92 -0.11
C VAL A 28 -12.23 -1.61 0.18
N ILE A 29 -13.34 -0.99 -0.21
CA ILE A 29 -14.67 -1.49 0.16
C ILE A 29 -15.28 -2.46 -0.85
N GLY A 30 -14.77 -2.49 -2.10
CA GLY A 30 -15.38 -3.28 -3.17
C GLY A 30 -16.82 -2.85 -3.44
N ASN A 31 -17.77 -3.79 -3.34
CA ASN A 31 -19.18 -3.48 -3.43
C ASN A 31 -19.69 -2.79 -2.14
N PRO A 32 -20.16 -1.54 -2.20
CA PRO A 32 -20.62 -0.81 -1.01
C PRO A 32 -21.77 -1.49 -0.27
N LYS A 33 -22.65 -2.20 -0.97
CA LYS A 33 -23.79 -2.90 -0.34
C LYS A 33 -23.31 -4.07 0.52
N ASP A 34 -22.38 -4.85 -0.02
CA ASP A 34 -21.82 -6.00 0.71
C ASP A 34 -20.99 -5.53 1.90
N PHE A 35 -20.21 -4.47 1.73
CA PHE A 35 -19.44 -3.87 2.82
C PHE A 35 -20.34 -3.32 3.92
N ALA A 36 -21.47 -2.69 3.58
CA ALA A 36 -22.43 -2.13 4.52
C ALA A 36 -23.29 -3.19 5.21
N SER A 37 -23.41 -4.40 4.64
CA SER A 37 -24.22 -5.49 5.22
C SER A 37 -23.61 -6.11 6.48
N ILE A 38 -22.32 -5.85 6.73
CA ILE A 38 -21.60 -6.42 7.88
C ILE A 38 -21.98 -5.64 9.14
N PRO A 39 -22.52 -6.30 10.17
CA PRO A 39 -22.90 -5.64 11.42
C PRO A 39 -21.68 -5.26 12.24
N ARG A 40 -21.30 -3.98 12.21
CA ARG A 40 -20.16 -3.43 12.94
C ARG A 40 -20.37 -1.96 13.23
N LYS A 41 -19.57 -1.44 14.18
CA LYS A 41 -19.46 -0.02 14.46
C LYS A 41 -18.30 0.59 13.69
N ILE A 42 -18.53 1.72 13.03
CA ILE A 42 -17.48 2.44 12.28
C ILE A 42 -17.21 3.78 12.96
N ILE A 43 -15.98 3.95 13.41
CA ILE A 43 -15.43 5.21 13.91
C ILE A 43 -14.56 5.78 12.78
N HIS A 44 -14.84 7.01 12.35
CA HIS A 44 -14.07 7.63 11.26
C HIS A 44 -13.49 8.97 11.73
N ILE A 45 -12.17 9.04 11.71
CA ILE A 45 -11.40 10.24 12.04
C ILE A 45 -10.83 10.79 10.74
N ASP A 46 -11.24 12.00 10.38
CA ASP A 46 -10.73 12.69 9.19
C ASP A 46 -10.71 14.20 9.42
N ILE A 47 -9.77 14.88 8.79
CA ILE A 47 -9.67 16.33 8.85
C ILE A 47 -10.70 17.01 7.94
N ASP A 48 -11.13 16.33 6.89
CA ASP A 48 -12.12 16.80 5.93
C ASP A 48 -13.52 16.30 6.31
N PRO A 49 -14.42 17.18 6.78
CA PRO A 49 -15.78 16.79 7.12
C PRO A 49 -16.57 16.22 5.93
N SER A 50 -16.20 16.57 4.70
CA SER A 50 -16.87 16.07 3.50
C SER A 50 -16.53 14.59 3.19
N SER A 51 -15.48 14.06 3.79
CA SER A 51 -15.11 12.64 3.69
C SER A 51 -15.95 11.74 4.60
N ILE A 52 -16.47 12.30 5.69
CA ILE A 52 -17.26 11.55 6.67
C ILE A 52 -18.59 11.12 6.07
N SER A 53 -18.91 9.82 6.20
CA SER A 53 -20.13 9.20 5.67
C SER A 53 -20.35 9.34 4.15
N LYS A 54 -19.34 9.74 3.40
CA LYS A 54 -19.44 9.95 1.95
C LYS A 54 -19.69 8.64 1.18
N ARG A 55 -19.07 7.57 1.58
CA ARG A 55 -19.11 6.24 0.93
C ARG A 55 -19.75 5.18 1.82
N VAL A 56 -19.44 5.22 3.09
CA VAL A 56 -19.88 4.26 4.09
C VAL A 56 -20.50 5.03 5.26
N LYS A 57 -21.67 4.59 5.73
CA LYS A 57 -22.31 5.19 6.89
C LYS A 57 -21.43 5.00 8.12
N VAL A 58 -21.15 6.09 8.83
CA VAL A 58 -20.29 6.12 10.03
C VAL A 58 -21.15 6.23 11.28
N ASP A 59 -20.83 5.44 12.31
CA ASP A 59 -21.53 5.52 13.60
C ASP A 59 -20.98 6.63 14.48
N VAL A 60 -19.65 6.81 14.51
CA VAL A 60 -18.97 7.82 15.30
C VAL A 60 -18.06 8.67 14.40
N PRO A 61 -18.55 9.84 13.93
CA PRO A 61 -17.73 10.76 13.17
C PRO A 61 -16.85 11.61 14.09
N ILE A 62 -15.59 11.78 13.75
CA ILE A 62 -14.66 12.67 14.44
C ILE A 62 -13.94 13.52 13.38
N VAL A 63 -14.26 14.81 13.35
CA VAL A 63 -13.61 15.76 12.45
C VAL A 63 -12.47 16.45 13.18
N GLY A 64 -11.24 16.28 12.71
CA GLY A 64 -10.08 16.88 13.35
C GLY A 64 -8.75 16.39 12.79
N ASN A 65 -7.69 17.05 13.20
CA ASN A 65 -6.34 16.60 12.91
C ASN A 65 -6.07 15.27 13.64
N ILE A 66 -5.66 14.27 12.90
CA ILE A 66 -5.45 12.90 13.42
C ILE A 66 -4.49 12.89 14.63
N LYS A 67 -3.42 13.71 14.59
CA LYS A 67 -2.46 13.77 15.69
C LYS A 67 -3.13 14.21 16.99
N ASP A 68 -3.92 15.28 16.92
CA ASP A 68 -4.56 15.86 18.10
C ASP A 68 -5.64 14.91 18.63
N VAL A 69 -6.48 14.38 17.74
CA VAL A 69 -7.52 13.38 18.09
C VAL A 69 -6.93 12.13 18.74
N LEU A 70 -5.80 11.64 18.25
CA LEU A 70 -5.16 10.44 18.83
C LEU A 70 -4.55 10.73 20.21
N VAL A 71 -4.00 11.93 20.43
CA VAL A 71 -3.51 12.36 21.75
C VAL A 71 -4.66 12.39 22.76
N ASP A 72 -5.77 13.05 22.41
CA ASP A 72 -6.95 13.13 23.27
C ASP A 72 -7.55 11.74 23.56
N LEU A 73 -7.61 10.88 22.52
CA LEU A 73 -8.11 9.51 22.67
C LEU A 73 -7.26 8.69 23.63
N ILE A 74 -5.94 8.77 23.52
CA ILE A 74 -5.01 8.06 24.43
C ILE A 74 -5.23 8.54 25.86
N GLN A 75 -5.27 9.86 26.06
CA GLN A 75 -5.51 10.43 27.39
C GLN A 75 -6.84 9.95 28.01
N LEU A 76 -7.93 10.00 27.25
CA LEU A 76 -9.24 9.52 27.71
C LEU A 76 -9.24 8.03 28.03
N LEU A 77 -8.51 7.20 27.28
CA LEU A 77 -8.38 5.78 27.56
C LEU A 77 -7.60 5.53 28.85
N GLU A 78 -6.53 6.26 29.09
CA GLU A 78 -5.74 6.19 30.33
C GLU A 78 -6.56 6.64 31.56
N GLU A 79 -7.25 7.77 31.46
CA GLU A 79 -8.12 8.33 32.52
C GLU A 79 -9.30 7.41 32.83
N SER A 80 -9.83 6.70 31.84
CA SER A 80 -10.96 5.78 32.02
C SER A 80 -10.66 4.62 32.95
N GLY A 81 -9.40 4.28 33.15
CA GLY A 81 -8.95 3.12 33.92
C GLY A 81 -9.42 1.76 33.35
N LYS A 82 -10.11 1.78 32.21
CA LYS A 82 -10.61 0.54 31.57
C LYS A 82 -9.44 -0.25 31.01
N ARG A 83 -9.39 -1.52 31.34
CA ARG A 83 -8.42 -2.46 30.77
C ARG A 83 -9.08 -3.29 29.70
N VAL A 84 -8.29 -3.65 28.70
CA VAL A 84 -8.72 -4.56 27.65
C VAL A 84 -8.98 -5.94 28.21
N ASP A 85 -10.12 -6.53 27.86
CA ASP A 85 -10.42 -7.91 28.18
C ASP A 85 -9.56 -8.83 27.28
N GLN A 86 -8.47 -9.33 27.85
CA GLN A 86 -7.51 -10.17 27.13
C GLN A 86 -8.16 -11.47 26.62
N GLY A 87 -9.15 -12.02 27.32
CA GLY A 87 -9.86 -13.22 26.89
C GLY A 87 -10.65 -13.01 25.61
N LYS A 88 -11.31 -11.84 25.48
CA LYS A 88 -12.02 -11.48 24.23
C LYS A 88 -11.07 -11.23 23.07
N LEU A 89 -9.90 -10.62 23.34
CA LEU A 89 -8.89 -10.39 22.31
C LEU A 89 -8.23 -11.68 21.85
N GLN A 90 -8.03 -12.65 22.73
CA GLN A 90 -7.36 -13.89 22.37
C GLN A 90 -8.06 -14.61 21.22
N GLY A 91 -9.37 -14.79 21.29
CA GLY A 91 -10.14 -15.44 20.22
C GLY A 91 -10.05 -14.69 18.88
N TRP A 92 -9.99 -13.35 18.93
CA TRP A 92 -9.78 -12.54 17.71
C TRP A 92 -8.38 -12.75 17.13
N TRP A 93 -7.34 -12.75 17.95
CA TRP A 93 -5.98 -13.01 17.49
C TRP A 93 -5.80 -14.42 16.93
N GLU A 94 -6.37 -15.44 17.59
CA GLU A 94 -6.36 -16.82 17.09
C GLU A 94 -7.01 -16.91 15.69
N GLN A 95 -8.09 -16.17 15.47
CA GLN A 95 -8.74 -16.11 14.15
C GLN A 95 -7.85 -15.39 13.13
N VAL A 96 -7.21 -14.29 13.48
CA VAL A 96 -6.27 -13.58 12.58
C VAL A 96 -5.08 -14.47 12.24
N GLU A 97 -4.50 -15.18 13.21
CA GLU A 97 -3.39 -16.11 12.99
C GLU A 97 -3.79 -17.30 12.08
N LYS A 98 -5.02 -17.81 12.24
CA LYS A 98 -5.56 -18.83 11.32
C LYS A 98 -5.61 -18.32 9.87
N TRP A 99 -6.03 -17.09 9.65
CA TRP A 99 -6.00 -16.47 8.30
C TRP A 99 -4.58 -16.26 7.80
N ARG A 100 -3.68 -15.79 8.66
CA ARG A 100 -2.24 -15.61 8.35
C ARG A 100 -1.56 -16.92 7.99
N GLY A 101 -1.98 -18.02 8.60
CA GLY A 101 -1.49 -19.37 8.27
C GLY A 101 -1.66 -19.77 6.81
N ARG A 102 -2.50 -19.05 6.02
CA ARG A 102 -2.62 -19.23 4.58
C ARG A 102 -1.38 -18.76 3.80
N LYS A 103 -0.53 -17.95 4.41
CA LYS A 103 0.73 -17.44 3.83
C LYS A 103 0.51 -16.88 2.41
N CYS A 104 -0.41 -15.94 2.29
CA CYS A 104 -0.89 -15.44 0.99
C CYS A 104 0.18 -14.75 0.13
N LEU A 105 1.34 -14.43 0.71
CA LEU A 105 2.48 -13.84 0.01
C LEU A 105 3.54 -14.87 -0.38
N ASP A 106 3.35 -16.16 -0.06
CA ASP A 106 4.27 -17.18 -0.52
C ASP A 106 4.24 -17.30 -2.05
N TYR A 107 5.39 -17.47 -2.65
CA TYR A 107 5.53 -17.63 -4.10
C TYR A 107 6.53 -18.75 -4.43
N ALA A 108 6.32 -19.40 -5.55
CA ALA A 108 7.24 -20.42 -6.04
C ALA A 108 8.55 -19.78 -6.50
N LYS A 109 9.66 -20.18 -5.89
CA LYS A 109 11.00 -19.81 -6.36
C LYS A 109 11.27 -20.49 -7.70
N SER A 110 12.14 -19.88 -8.49
CA SER A 110 12.54 -20.42 -9.80
C SER A 110 14.02 -20.15 -10.01
N ASP A 111 14.72 -21.12 -10.52
CA ASP A 111 16.13 -20.99 -10.93
C ASP A 111 16.25 -20.46 -12.37
N GLU A 112 15.16 -20.51 -13.14
CA GLU A 112 15.13 -20.08 -14.53
C GLU A 112 14.68 -18.62 -14.70
N LEU A 113 13.79 -18.14 -13.80
CA LEU A 113 13.17 -16.83 -13.90
C LEU A 113 13.31 -16.07 -12.58
N ILE A 114 13.81 -14.85 -12.66
CA ILE A 114 13.83 -13.95 -11.53
C ILE A 114 12.41 -13.48 -11.22
N LYS A 115 11.89 -13.86 -10.06
CA LYS A 115 10.56 -13.43 -9.61
C LYS A 115 10.60 -12.00 -9.10
N PRO A 116 9.63 -11.14 -9.43
CA PRO A 116 9.59 -9.77 -8.95
C PRO A 116 9.56 -9.67 -7.41
N GLN A 117 8.90 -10.61 -6.75
CA GLN A 117 8.88 -10.72 -5.29
C GLN A 117 10.29 -10.88 -4.74
N PHE A 118 11.07 -11.79 -5.32
CA PHE A 118 12.47 -12.02 -4.94
C PHE A 118 13.33 -10.79 -5.10
N VAL A 119 13.14 -10.03 -6.19
CA VAL A 119 13.89 -8.77 -6.40
C VAL A 119 13.62 -7.76 -5.29
N VAL A 120 12.35 -7.61 -4.91
CA VAL A 120 11.95 -6.67 -3.87
C VAL A 120 12.47 -7.09 -2.48
N GLU A 121 12.40 -8.39 -2.17
CA GLU A 121 12.97 -8.94 -0.93
C GLU A 121 14.49 -8.72 -0.87
N LYS A 122 15.21 -8.97 -1.98
CA LYS A 122 16.65 -8.73 -2.05
C LYS A 122 17.01 -7.25 -1.97
N LEU A 123 16.19 -6.38 -2.55
CA LEU A 123 16.38 -4.94 -2.40
C LEU A 123 16.27 -4.54 -0.91
N TRP A 124 15.29 -5.08 -0.20
CA TRP A 124 15.15 -4.85 1.23
C TRP A 124 16.38 -5.35 2.02
N GLU A 125 16.85 -6.56 1.72
CA GLU A 125 18.01 -7.16 2.37
C GLU A 125 19.27 -6.30 2.17
N VAL A 126 19.61 -5.93 0.93
CA VAL A 126 20.84 -5.18 0.62
C VAL A 126 20.81 -3.74 1.11
N THR A 127 19.63 -3.19 1.34
CA THR A 127 19.47 -1.84 1.91
C THR A 127 19.23 -1.87 3.42
N ASN A 128 19.23 -3.04 4.04
CA ASN A 128 18.84 -3.24 5.45
C ASN A 128 17.49 -2.56 5.79
N GLY A 129 16.57 -2.47 4.82
CA GLY A 129 15.29 -1.78 4.96
C GLY A 129 15.38 -0.25 5.10
N ASP A 130 16.54 0.35 4.96
CA ASP A 130 16.77 1.79 5.21
C ASP A 130 16.82 2.66 3.95
N ALA A 131 16.36 2.16 2.81
CA ALA A 131 16.21 2.99 1.62
C ALA A 131 14.89 3.78 1.62
N PHE A 132 14.91 4.95 0.98
CA PHE A 132 13.68 5.53 0.45
C PHE A 132 13.29 4.77 -0.81
N VAL A 133 12.08 4.24 -0.82
CA VAL A 133 11.56 3.51 -1.98
C VAL A 133 10.47 4.34 -2.64
N THR A 134 10.71 4.71 -3.89
CA THR A 134 9.68 5.29 -4.75
C THR A 134 9.14 4.23 -5.70
N SER A 135 7.92 4.34 -6.11
CA SER A 135 7.36 3.40 -7.08
C SER A 135 6.48 4.10 -8.10
N ASP A 136 6.60 3.61 -9.31
CA ASP A 136 5.60 3.81 -10.34
C ASP A 136 4.32 3.01 -10.07
N VAL A 137 3.33 3.15 -10.93
CA VAL A 137 2.03 2.51 -10.79
C VAL A 137 1.90 1.31 -11.73
N GLY A 138 1.60 0.16 -11.14
CA GLY A 138 1.45 -1.12 -11.83
C GLY A 138 1.61 -2.31 -10.88
N GLN A 139 1.83 -3.50 -11.43
CA GLN A 139 2.10 -4.70 -10.61
C GLN A 139 3.35 -4.53 -9.75
N HIS A 140 4.38 -3.84 -10.25
CA HIS A 140 5.59 -3.51 -9.51
C HIS A 140 5.31 -2.71 -8.24
N GLN A 141 4.32 -1.83 -8.25
CA GLN A 141 3.86 -1.11 -7.05
C GLN A 141 3.27 -2.08 -6.02
N MET A 142 2.47 -3.04 -6.44
CA MET A 142 1.89 -4.04 -5.55
C MET A 142 2.97 -4.91 -4.91
N TRP A 143 3.94 -5.37 -5.69
CA TRP A 143 5.06 -6.16 -5.16
C TRP A 143 5.93 -5.34 -4.20
N ALA A 144 6.22 -4.09 -4.53
CA ALA A 144 6.95 -3.19 -3.64
C ALA A 144 6.24 -3.02 -2.30
N ALA A 145 4.92 -2.76 -2.32
CA ALA A 145 4.13 -2.58 -1.11
C ALA A 145 4.00 -3.86 -0.25
N GLN A 146 4.05 -5.05 -0.87
CA GLN A 146 3.85 -6.33 -0.18
C GLN A 146 5.15 -6.96 0.32
N TYR A 147 6.27 -6.78 -0.39
CA TYR A 147 7.51 -7.51 -0.12
C TYR A 147 8.65 -6.65 0.41
N TYR A 148 8.60 -5.32 0.25
CA TYR A 148 9.53 -4.43 0.94
C TYR A 148 8.95 -4.08 2.33
N ARG A 149 9.72 -4.34 3.38
CA ARG A 149 9.30 -4.09 4.76
C ARG A 149 9.71 -2.68 5.17
N PHE A 150 8.73 -1.85 5.51
CA PHE A 150 8.94 -0.46 5.90
C PHE A 150 8.81 -0.28 7.41
N ASP A 151 9.90 0.02 8.09
CA ASP A 151 9.94 0.23 9.55
C ASP A 151 9.96 1.73 9.92
N LYS A 152 10.18 2.60 8.94
CA LYS A 152 10.26 4.04 9.15
C LYS A 152 9.17 4.77 8.37
N PRO A 153 8.56 5.83 8.94
CA PRO A 153 7.59 6.64 8.22
C PRO A 153 8.24 7.36 7.04
N ARG A 154 7.43 7.69 6.03
CA ARG A 154 7.84 8.43 4.82
C ARG A 154 8.95 7.75 4.00
N ARG A 155 9.12 6.43 4.14
CA ARG A 155 10.06 5.65 3.32
C ARG A 155 9.42 5.04 2.08
N TRP A 156 8.09 5.01 2.02
CA TRP A 156 7.31 4.53 0.87
C TRP A 156 6.62 5.69 0.17
N ILE A 157 7.07 6.02 -1.04
CA ILE A 157 6.59 7.16 -1.82
C ILE A 157 5.99 6.65 -3.13
N ASN A 158 4.69 6.79 -3.29
CA ASN A 158 3.99 6.33 -4.48
C ASN A 158 2.73 7.15 -4.75
N SER A 159 2.20 7.08 -5.97
CA SER A 159 0.93 7.69 -6.34
C SER A 159 -0.24 6.77 -6.01
N GLY A 160 -0.52 6.57 -4.69
CA GLY A 160 -1.57 5.67 -4.22
C GLY A 160 -3.00 6.19 -4.41
N GLY A 161 -3.17 7.49 -4.59
CA GLY A 161 -4.47 8.13 -4.78
C GLY A 161 -4.87 8.23 -6.25
N LEU A 162 -4.09 8.95 -7.05
CA LEU A 162 -4.37 9.18 -8.46
C LEU A 162 -3.89 8.03 -9.36
N GLY A 163 -2.83 7.33 -9.00
CA GLY A 163 -2.31 6.22 -9.78
C GLY A 163 -1.52 6.69 -11.03
N THR A 164 -0.65 7.67 -10.85
CA THR A 164 0.11 8.27 -11.95
C THR A 164 1.26 7.38 -12.40
N MET A 165 1.21 6.85 -13.60
CA MET A 165 2.33 6.18 -14.23
C MET A 165 3.42 7.20 -14.63
N GLY A 166 4.69 6.78 -14.58
CA GLY A 166 5.84 7.63 -14.90
C GLY A 166 6.37 8.47 -13.74
N VAL A 167 5.70 8.48 -12.58
CA VAL A 167 6.06 9.34 -11.45
C VAL A 167 7.22 8.82 -10.59
N GLY A 168 7.56 7.54 -10.72
CA GLY A 168 8.55 6.87 -9.87
C GLY A 168 9.92 7.51 -9.91
N LEU A 169 10.45 7.78 -11.11
CA LEU A 169 11.73 8.45 -11.31
C LEU A 169 11.71 9.91 -10.81
N PRO A 170 10.73 10.76 -11.21
CA PRO A 170 10.59 12.11 -10.64
C PRO A 170 10.51 12.15 -9.11
N TYR A 171 9.80 11.22 -8.49
CA TYR A 171 9.77 11.11 -7.04
C TYR A 171 11.14 10.77 -6.45
N ALA A 172 11.87 9.84 -7.08
CA ALA A 172 13.22 9.47 -6.64
C ALA A 172 14.18 10.65 -6.70
N MET A 173 14.09 11.46 -7.75
CA MET A 173 14.86 12.71 -7.88
C MET A 173 14.54 13.69 -6.77
N GLY A 174 13.26 13.94 -6.50
CA GLY A 174 12.84 14.82 -5.41
C GLY A 174 13.29 14.34 -4.03
N VAL A 175 13.22 13.03 -3.79
CA VAL A 175 13.74 12.42 -2.54
C VAL A 175 15.25 12.58 -2.43
N GLN A 176 15.99 12.31 -3.52
CA GLN A 176 17.45 12.44 -3.53
C GLN A 176 17.89 13.90 -3.32
N MET A 177 17.18 14.84 -3.92
CA MET A 177 17.42 16.27 -3.72
C MET A 177 17.22 16.69 -2.26
N ALA A 178 16.16 16.19 -1.63
CA ALA A 178 15.87 16.50 -0.23
C ALA A 178 16.75 15.73 0.77
N ASN A 179 17.33 14.59 0.35
CA ASN A 179 18.16 13.71 1.17
C ASN A 179 19.38 13.24 0.35
N PRO A 180 20.38 14.10 0.13
CA PRO A 180 21.48 13.83 -0.81
C PRO A 180 22.28 12.54 -0.49
N ASP A 181 22.47 12.24 0.78
CA ASP A 181 23.26 11.10 1.25
C ASP A 181 22.44 9.81 1.44
N ALA A 182 21.14 9.87 1.20
CA ALA A 182 20.27 8.71 1.43
C ALA A 182 20.31 7.73 0.27
N GLN A 183 20.11 6.44 0.59
CA GLN A 183 19.84 5.44 -0.43
C GLN A 183 18.40 5.62 -0.95
N VAL A 184 18.27 5.83 -2.25
CA VAL A 184 16.99 5.97 -2.93
C VAL A 184 16.85 4.88 -3.99
N ALA A 185 15.79 4.11 -3.93
CA ALA A 185 15.45 3.09 -4.91
C ALA A 185 14.11 3.41 -5.59
N CYS A 186 14.10 3.42 -6.91
CA CYS A 186 12.89 3.56 -7.72
C CYS A 186 12.50 2.20 -8.28
N ILE A 187 11.38 1.65 -7.83
CA ILE A 187 10.82 0.41 -8.37
C ILE A 187 9.81 0.78 -9.45
N THR A 188 10.06 0.33 -10.68
CA THR A 188 9.27 0.70 -11.85
C THR A 188 9.00 -0.49 -12.77
N GLY A 189 8.16 -0.32 -13.76
CA GLY A 189 7.96 -1.23 -14.88
C GLY A 189 8.31 -0.55 -16.19
N GLU A 190 8.51 -1.33 -17.25
CA GLU A 190 9.00 -0.86 -18.55
C GLU A 190 8.13 0.21 -19.19
N ALA A 191 6.81 0.10 -19.03
CA ALA A 191 5.89 1.11 -19.59
C ALA A 191 5.94 2.42 -18.80
N SER A 192 6.02 2.33 -17.49
CA SER A 192 6.00 3.50 -16.62
C SER A 192 7.28 4.31 -16.74
N ILE A 193 8.45 3.66 -16.74
CA ILE A 193 9.75 4.38 -16.83
C ILE A 193 9.89 5.13 -18.14
N GLN A 194 9.33 4.62 -19.25
CA GLN A 194 9.40 5.27 -20.53
C GLN A 194 8.69 6.63 -20.56
N MET A 195 7.70 6.84 -19.70
CA MET A 195 6.94 8.11 -19.69
C MET A 195 7.78 9.31 -19.24
N ASN A 196 8.82 9.08 -18.45
CA ASN A 196 9.72 10.12 -17.94
C ASN A 196 11.19 9.72 -18.01
N ILE A 197 11.56 8.83 -18.93
CA ILE A 197 12.93 8.31 -19.05
C ILE A 197 13.95 9.44 -19.37
N GLN A 198 13.51 10.52 -20.01
CA GLN A 198 14.33 11.70 -20.29
C GLN A 198 14.90 12.34 -19.03
N GLU A 199 14.25 12.15 -17.88
CA GLU A 199 14.72 12.68 -16.58
C GLU A 199 16.03 12.04 -16.10
N LEU A 200 16.49 10.96 -16.75
CA LEU A 200 17.85 10.45 -16.54
C LEU A 200 18.91 11.49 -16.91
N SER A 201 18.61 12.35 -17.90
CA SER A 201 19.46 13.49 -18.25
C SER A 201 19.54 14.49 -17.09
N THR A 202 18.42 14.77 -16.44
CA THR A 202 18.37 15.63 -15.24
C THR A 202 19.13 15.00 -14.08
N CYS A 203 18.97 13.69 -13.86
CA CYS A 203 19.74 12.95 -12.86
C CYS A 203 21.25 13.11 -13.10
N PHE A 204 21.68 12.95 -14.34
CA PHE A 204 23.09 13.12 -14.70
C PHE A 204 23.59 14.54 -14.44
N GLN A 205 22.84 15.55 -14.87
CA GLN A 205 23.18 16.96 -14.72
C GLN A 205 23.34 17.39 -13.26
N TYR A 206 22.47 16.89 -12.37
CA TYR A 206 22.44 17.27 -10.96
C TYR A 206 23.08 16.23 -10.04
N HIS A 207 23.73 15.21 -10.60
CA HIS A 207 24.40 14.12 -9.85
C HIS A 207 23.47 13.34 -8.91
N PHE A 208 22.20 13.20 -9.28
CA PHE A 208 21.28 12.33 -8.56
C PHE A 208 21.55 10.87 -8.96
N THR A 209 21.63 10.00 -7.96
CA THR A 209 22.01 8.59 -8.16
C THR A 209 20.99 7.59 -7.63
N PRO A 210 19.67 7.78 -7.91
CA PRO A 210 18.67 6.79 -7.48
C PRO A 210 18.96 5.44 -8.16
N LYS A 211 18.74 4.36 -7.44
CA LYS A 211 18.85 3.00 -7.99
C LYS A 211 17.54 2.63 -8.65
N ILE A 212 17.55 2.48 -9.96
CA ILE A 212 16.36 2.15 -10.74
C ILE A 212 16.25 0.64 -10.86
N VAL A 213 15.19 0.07 -10.31
CA VAL A 213 14.85 -1.36 -10.36
C VAL A 213 13.64 -1.52 -11.29
N ASN A 214 13.92 -1.82 -12.56
CA ASN A 214 12.90 -2.03 -13.57
C ASN A 214 12.46 -3.49 -13.61
N LEU A 215 11.21 -3.76 -13.21
CA LEU A 215 10.59 -5.09 -13.25
C LEU A 215 9.89 -5.31 -14.58
N ASN A 216 10.67 -5.60 -15.61
CA ASN A 216 10.20 -5.79 -16.97
C ASN A 216 9.53 -7.17 -17.14
N ASN A 217 8.25 -7.17 -17.46
CA ASN A 217 7.48 -8.36 -17.80
C ASN A 217 6.90 -8.31 -19.23
N ARG A 218 7.24 -7.31 -20.01
CA ARG A 218 6.77 -7.03 -21.37
C ARG A 218 5.27 -6.75 -21.49
N TYR A 219 4.65 -6.30 -20.42
CA TYR A 219 3.22 -6.03 -20.42
C TYR A 219 2.87 -4.79 -19.60
N LEU A 220 1.78 -4.15 -19.97
CA LEU A 220 0.99 -3.37 -19.05
C LEU A 220 0.37 -4.33 -18.01
N GLY A 221 1.19 -4.77 -17.06
CA GLY A 221 0.94 -5.97 -16.26
C GLY A 221 -0.35 -5.91 -15.45
N MET A 222 -0.73 -4.76 -14.91
CA MET A 222 -1.99 -4.58 -14.19
C MET A 222 -3.19 -4.64 -15.14
N VAL A 223 -3.08 -4.07 -16.33
CA VAL A 223 -4.13 -4.15 -17.38
C VAL A 223 -4.34 -5.60 -17.79
N ARG A 224 -3.26 -6.32 -18.08
CA ARG A 224 -3.32 -7.74 -18.39
C ARG A 224 -3.95 -8.57 -17.28
N GLN A 225 -3.62 -8.27 -16.02
CA GLN A 225 -4.20 -8.95 -14.87
C GLN A 225 -5.73 -8.79 -14.83
N TRP A 226 -6.25 -7.58 -15.06
CA TRP A 226 -7.67 -7.34 -15.16
C TRP A 226 -8.32 -8.10 -16.32
N GLN A 227 -7.67 -8.08 -17.49
CA GLN A 227 -8.14 -8.84 -18.65
C GLN A 227 -8.24 -10.34 -18.34
N GLN A 228 -7.29 -10.85 -17.59
CA GLN A 228 -7.26 -12.26 -17.19
C GLN A 228 -8.36 -12.60 -16.16
N LEU A 229 -8.50 -11.78 -15.10
CA LEU A 229 -9.37 -12.10 -13.96
C LEU A 229 -10.85 -11.78 -14.25
N ASP A 230 -11.12 -10.64 -14.89
CA ASP A 230 -12.47 -10.09 -14.99
C ASP A 230 -13.04 -10.16 -16.41
N TYR A 231 -12.19 -10.30 -17.42
CA TYR A 231 -12.59 -10.28 -18.82
C TYR A 231 -12.36 -11.62 -19.56
N GLY A 232 -12.31 -12.73 -18.82
CA GLY A 232 -12.21 -14.08 -19.39
C GLY A 232 -10.96 -14.28 -20.25
N SER A 233 -9.83 -13.68 -19.87
CA SER A 233 -8.53 -13.76 -20.59
C SER A 233 -8.59 -13.18 -22.02
N ARG A 234 -9.49 -12.23 -22.28
CA ARG A 234 -9.53 -11.51 -23.56
C ARG A 234 -8.46 -10.41 -23.55
N TYR A 235 -7.26 -10.77 -23.94
CA TYR A 235 -6.11 -9.86 -23.99
C TYR A 235 -6.22 -8.92 -25.19
N SER A 236 -5.98 -7.63 -24.98
CA SER A 236 -5.94 -6.61 -26.02
C SER A 236 -4.96 -5.51 -25.64
N GLU A 237 -4.04 -5.18 -26.52
CA GLU A 237 -3.10 -4.05 -26.44
C GLU A 237 -2.40 -3.89 -25.07
N SER A 238 -2.14 -4.98 -24.38
CA SER A 238 -1.42 -4.98 -23.10
C SER A 238 0.03 -5.49 -23.19
N TYR A 239 0.43 -5.99 -24.37
CA TYR A 239 1.82 -6.38 -24.67
C TYR A 239 2.64 -5.17 -25.09
N MET A 240 3.94 -5.15 -24.67
CA MET A 240 4.89 -4.07 -24.98
C MET A 240 6.12 -4.61 -25.72
#